data_e4f0ec8f4bd2811db48583e794e4f3df
#
_entry.id   e4f0ec8f4bd2811db48583e794e4f3df
#
_cell.length_a   1.000
_cell.length_b   1.000
_cell.length_c   1.000
_cell.angle_alpha   90.00
_cell.angle_beta   90.00
_cell.angle_gamma   90.00
#
_symmetry.space_group_name_H-M   'P 1'
#
loop_
_entity.id
_entity.type
_entity.pdbx_description
1 polymer ?
#
loop_
_entity_poly.entity_id
_entity_poly.type
_entity_poly.pdbx_seq_one_letter_code
_entity_poly.pdbx_strand_id
1 'polypeptide(L)'
;MKTAAYLIRCLTNLHVGKGGANYDVVDNSVQRDVTTGLPCIFSSSLKGALRQFCASNNLPDLDYIFGPRTEAKKSENKKKDEGQDDKKEDKNNDNGIGHFSFFQANLWAFPIRSDKEARGYTLATNANLQETITSLANALKVKPDYPKAGVSPEAKEKEVVEEVKQLPVIARNCLENGESKNLWYEEVVPSESCFVFFVSYDDEEKFKLFDEKIQSKPVQIGANGSIGYGFCSIKNISKYDEQ
;
A
#
# COMPACT_ATOMS: atom_id res chain seq x y z
N MET A 1 -5.15 -14.56 17.19
CA MET A 1 -4.65 -13.75 16.07
C MET A 1 -3.83 -12.61 16.65
N LYS A 2 -2.57 -12.46 16.24
CA LYS A 2 -1.69 -11.36 16.63
C LYS A 2 -1.69 -10.31 15.52
N THR A 3 -1.27 -9.08 15.83
CA THR A 3 -1.22 -8.00 14.86
C THR A 3 0.10 -7.25 14.95
N ALA A 4 0.67 -6.96 13.79
CA ALA A 4 1.84 -6.10 13.66
C ALA A 4 1.47 -4.79 12.96
N ALA A 5 2.16 -3.71 13.33
CA ALA A 5 2.04 -2.39 12.74
C ALA A 5 3.27 -2.08 11.88
N TYR A 6 3.05 -1.50 10.70
CA TYR A 6 4.10 -1.16 9.76
C TYR A 6 4.02 0.30 9.33
N LEU A 7 5.18 0.90 9.16
CA LEU A 7 5.34 2.20 8.52
C LEU A 7 5.85 1.99 7.09
N ILE A 8 5.14 2.57 6.14
CA ILE A 8 5.58 2.74 4.75
C ILE A 8 6.12 4.16 4.61
N ARG A 9 7.33 4.32 4.08
CA ARG A 9 7.88 5.61 3.64
C ARG A 9 8.09 5.57 2.14
N CYS A 10 7.48 6.48 1.42
CA CYS A 10 7.65 6.62 -0.03
C CYS A 10 9.06 7.17 -0.33
N LEU A 11 9.91 6.37 -0.97
CA LEU A 11 11.23 6.80 -1.43
C LEU A 11 11.16 7.59 -2.74
N THR A 12 10.12 7.33 -3.52
CA THR A 12 9.81 8.01 -4.78
C THR A 12 8.33 8.39 -4.79
N ASN A 13 7.93 9.23 -5.75
CA ASN A 13 6.52 9.57 -5.92
C ASN A 13 5.67 8.31 -6.08
N LEU A 14 4.52 8.30 -5.45
CA LEU A 14 3.62 7.15 -5.43
C LEU A 14 2.33 7.49 -6.21
N HIS A 15 1.94 6.61 -7.13
CA HIS A 15 0.63 6.63 -7.75
C HIS A 15 -0.07 5.29 -7.55
N VAL A 16 -1.00 5.24 -6.62
CA VAL A 16 -1.93 4.12 -6.47
C VAL A 16 -3.28 4.60 -6.97
N GLY A 17 -3.59 4.26 -8.21
CA GLY A 17 -4.78 4.76 -8.91
C GLY A 17 -6.09 4.31 -8.27
N LYS A 18 -7.06 5.20 -8.24
CA LYS A 18 -8.43 4.95 -7.76
C LYS A 18 -9.16 3.92 -8.62
N GLY A 19 -8.79 3.82 -9.91
CA GLY A 19 -9.52 3.04 -10.92
C GLY A 19 -10.80 3.77 -11.39
N GLY A 20 -11.33 3.33 -12.53
CA GLY A 20 -12.53 3.91 -13.12
C GLY A 20 -12.27 5.09 -14.06
N ALA A 21 -13.27 5.42 -14.89
CA ALA A 21 -13.23 6.60 -15.75
C ALA A 21 -13.45 7.86 -14.89
N ASN A 22 -12.59 8.84 -15.05
CA ASN A 22 -12.72 10.14 -14.41
C ASN A 22 -13.19 11.16 -15.47
N TYR A 23 -14.21 11.93 -15.14
CA TYR A 23 -14.72 13.03 -15.99
C TYR A 23 -14.17 14.39 -15.52
N ASP A 24 -13.15 14.35 -14.65
CA ASP A 24 -12.50 15.52 -14.08
C ASP A 24 -11.27 15.93 -14.91
N VAL A 25 -10.71 17.10 -14.60
CA VAL A 25 -9.48 17.61 -15.25
C VAL A 25 -8.28 16.70 -15.01
N VAL A 26 -8.28 15.95 -13.92
CA VAL A 26 -7.26 14.94 -13.60
C VAL A 26 -7.73 13.57 -14.06
N ASP A 27 -7.06 13.02 -15.08
CA ASP A 27 -7.43 11.73 -15.66
C ASP A 27 -7.26 10.56 -14.68
N ASN A 28 -6.16 10.58 -13.93
CA ASN A 28 -5.78 9.52 -13.00
C ASN A 28 -5.60 10.06 -11.58
N SER A 29 -6.62 9.89 -10.74
CA SER A 29 -6.56 10.26 -9.32
C SER A 29 -6.04 9.12 -8.46
N VAL A 30 -5.39 9.45 -7.33
CA VAL A 30 -4.95 8.46 -6.32
C VAL A 30 -6.12 7.97 -5.47
N GLN A 31 -5.89 6.83 -4.81
CA GLN A 31 -6.82 6.29 -3.82
C GLN A 31 -6.94 7.23 -2.62
N ARG A 32 -8.17 7.43 -2.18
CA ARG A 32 -8.50 8.24 -1.00
C ARG A 32 -9.47 7.49 -0.10
N ASP A 33 -9.27 7.63 1.17
CA ASP A 33 -10.19 7.12 2.18
C ASP A 33 -11.57 7.77 2.01
N VAL A 34 -12.62 6.94 2.02
CA VAL A 34 -13.99 7.40 1.71
C VAL A 34 -14.54 8.35 2.76
N THR A 35 -14.10 8.19 4.02
CA THR A 35 -14.61 8.98 5.14
C THR A 35 -13.87 10.31 5.26
N THR A 36 -12.54 10.29 5.15
CA THR A 36 -11.69 11.45 5.42
C THR A 36 -11.28 12.22 4.17
N GLY A 37 -11.34 11.58 2.99
CA GLY A 37 -10.82 12.12 1.74
C GLY A 37 -9.28 12.15 1.67
N LEU A 38 -8.58 11.65 2.68
CA LEU A 38 -7.12 11.62 2.73
C LEU A 38 -6.56 10.53 1.80
N PRO A 39 -5.38 10.74 1.19
CA PRO A 39 -4.72 9.71 0.42
C PRO A 39 -4.48 8.46 1.26
N CYS A 40 -4.74 7.30 0.68
CA CYS A 40 -4.52 6.01 1.31
C CYS A 40 -4.07 4.98 0.28
N ILE A 41 -3.67 3.80 0.74
CA ILE A 41 -3.43 2.64 -0.10
C ILE A 41 -4.44 1.58 0.30
N PHE A 42 -5.40 1.27 -0.58
CA PHE A 42 -6.42 0.26 -0.28
C PHE A 42 -5.80 -1.09 0.04
N SER A 43 -6.41 -1.82 0.95
CA SER A 43 -5.96 -3.14 1.38
C SER A 43 -5.69 -4.09 0.21
N SER A 44 -6.52 -4.06 -0.83
CA SER A 44 -6.36 -4.89 -2.03
C SER A 44 -5.11 -4.53 -2.83
N SER A 45 -4.84 -3.23 -3.01
CA SER A 45 -3.66 -2.73 -3.72
C SER A 45 -2.37 -3.05 -2.95
N LEU A 46 -2.39 -2.83 -1.64
CA LEU A 46 -1.27 -3.14 -0.75
C LEU A 46 -0.97 -4.65 -0.74
N LYS A 47 -2.00 -5.47 -0.49
CA LYS A 47 -1.89 -6.93 -0.47
C LYS A 47 -1.36 -7.46 -1.80
N GLY A 48 -1.84 -6.93 -2.93
CA GLY A 48 -1.38 -7.30 -4.26
C GLY A 48 0.10 -6.99 -4.49
N ALA A 49 0.54 -5.78 -4.12
CA ALA A 49 1.94 -5.35 -4.23
C ALA A 49 2.86 -6.20 -3.34
N LEU A 50 2.48 -6.43 -2.07
CA LEU A 50 3.24 -7.27 -1.14
C LEU A 50 3.33 -8.72 -1.64
N ARG A 51 2.23 -9.30 -2.13
CA ARG A 51 2.24 -10.63 -2.73
C ARG A 51 3.20 -10.72 -3.90
N GLN A 52 3.14 -9.76 -4.83
CA GLN A 52 4.03 -9.74 -6.00
C GLN A 52 5.49 -9.62 -5.58
N PHE A 53 5.79 -8.74 -4.63
CA PHE A 53 7.13 -8.59 -4.08
C PHE A 53 7.63 -9.88 -3.42
N CYS A 54 6.83 -10.50 -2.56
CA CYS A 54 7.16 -11.75 -1.88
C CYS A 54 7.38 -12.89 -2.87
N ALA A 55 6.54 -13.01 -3.90
CA ALA A 55 6.69 -14.00 -4.97
C ALA A 55 8.00 -13.81 -5.74
N SER A 56 8.32 -12.58 -6.14
CA SER A 56 9.56 -12.25 -6.85
C SER A 56 10.82 -12.45 -6.00
N ASN A 57 10.66 -12.58 -4.69
CA ASN A 57 11.75 -12.78 -3.73
C ASN A 57 11.70 -14.16 -3.06
N ASN A 58 10.98 -15.12 -3.66
CA ASN A 58 10.92 -16.53 -3.25
C ASN A 58 10.50 -16.73 -1.77
N LEU A 59 9.50 -15.98 -1.31
CA LEU A 59 8.88 -16.27 -0.02
C LEU A 59 8.07 -17.56 -0.14
N PRO A 60 8.25 -18.55 0.76
CA PRO A 60 7.41 -19.74 0.78
C PRO A 60 5.98 -19.42 1.25
N ASP A 61 5.07 -20.37 1.08
CA ASP A 61 3.72 -20.34 1.62
C ASP A 61 2.86 -19.13 1.21
N LEU A 62 3.07 -18.63 -0.02
CA LEU A 62 2.33 -17.44 -0.51
C LEU A 62 0.81 -17.63 -0.46
N ASP A 63 0.32 -18.82 -0.77
CA ASP A 63 -1.12 -19.08 -0.77
C ASP A 63 -1.70 -19.17 0.64
N TYR A 64 -0.92 -19.62 1.60
CA TYR A 64 -1.28 -19.52 3.01
C TYR A 64 -1.41 -18.07 3.46
N ILE A 65 -0.40 -17.25 3.18
CA ILE A 65 -0.36 -15.84 3.61
C ILE A 65 -1.42 -15.01 2.89
N PHE A 66 -1.45 -15.08 1.55
CA PHE A 66 -2.24 -14.18 0.70
C PHE A 66 -3.52 -14.81 0.13
N GLY A 67 -3.75 -16.11 0.30
CA GLY A 67 -4.77 -16.85 -0.41
C GLY A 67 -4.33 -17.30 -1.81
N PRO A 68 -4.96 -18.29 -2.42
CA PRO A 68 -4.62 -18.75 -3.76
C PRO A 68 -4.88 -17.68 -4.81
N ARG A 69 -4.14 -17.73 -5.93
CA ARG A 69 -4.45 -16.92 -7.10
C ARG A 69 -5.75 -17.43 -7.72
N THR A 70 -6.74 -16.56 -7.83
CA THR A 70 -7.89 -16.81 -8.69
C THR A 70 -7.37 -16.74 -10.13
N GLU A 71 -7.15 -17.90 -10.76
CA GLU A 71 -6.94 -17.92 -12.20
C GLU A 71 -8.20 -17.34 -12.83
N ALA A 72 -8.04 -16.25 -13.60
CA ALA A 72 -9.10 -15.79 -14.46
C ALA A 72 -9.47 -16.98 -15.34
N LYS A 73 -10.68 -17.54 -15.17
CA LYS A 73 -11.19 -18.59 -16.05
C LYS A 73 -11.07 -18.08 -17.46
N LYS A 74 -10.04 -18.52 -18.18
CA LYS A 74 -10.00 -18.41 -19.63
C LYS A 74 -11.26 -19.10 -20.09
N SER A 75 -12.15 -18.37 -20.72
CA SER A 75 -13.31 -18.90 -21.42
C SER A 75 -12.77 -19.69 -22.62
N GLU A 76 -12.29 -20.90 -22.36
CA GLU A 76 -12.11 -21.91 -23.39
C GLU A 76 -13.48 -22.56 -23.59
N ASN A 77 -14.14 -22.13 -24.67
CA ASN A 77 -15.11 -22.96 -25.35
C ASN A 77 -14.41 -24.28 -25.73
N LYS A 78 -14.40 -25.27 -24.85
CA LYS A 78 -14.12 -26.66 -25.20
C LYS A 78 -15.44 -27.41 -25.21
N LYS A 79 -15.75 -27.87 -26.41
CA LYS A 79 -16.76 -28.86 -26.72
C LYS A 79 -16.69 -30.02 -25.70
N LYS A 80 -17.85 -30.40 -25.20
CA LYS A 80 -18.05 -31.62 -24.43
C LYS A 80 -17.54 -32.82 -25.23
N ASP A 81 -16.59 -33.54 -24.66
CA ASP A 81 -16.44 -34.96 -24.90
C ASP A 81 -16.42 -35.67 -23.54
N GLU A 82 -17.26 -36.69 -23.44
CA GLU A 82 -17.50 -37.49 -22.26
C GLU A 82 -16.31 -38.43 -22.03
N GLY A 83 -15.90 -38.60 -20.79
CA GLY A 83 -15.07 -39.74 -20.42
C GLY A 83 -14.17 -39.56 -19.20
N GLN A 84 -14.62 -40.22 -18.14
CA GLN A 84 -13.88 -40.79 -17.01
C GLN A 84 -13.38 -39.92 -15.85
N ASP A 85 -14.00 -40.22 -14.74
CA ASP A 85 -13.62 -40.00 -13.35
C ASP A 85 -12.16 -40.38 -13.05
N ASP A 86 -11.42 -39.41 -12.50
CA ASP A 86 -10.38 -39.68 -11.52
C ASP A 86 -10.44 -38.57 -10.46
N LYS A 87 -11.21 -38.86 -9.42
CA LYS A 87 -11.22 -38.09 -8.17
C LYS A 87 -9.88 -38.27 -7.46
N LYS A 88 -8.97 -37.37 -7.62
CA LYS A 88 -7.97 -37.09 -6.59
C LYS A 88 -8.60 -36.17 -5.56
N GLU A 89 -9.01 -36.74 -4.46
CA GLU A 89 -9.35 -36.05 -3.23
C GLU A 89 -8.06 -35.41 -2.68
N ASP A 90 -7.79 -34.15 -3.02
CA ASP A 90 -6.90 -33.32 -2.23
C ASP A 90 -7.67 -32.90 -0.98
N LYS A 91 -7.43 -33.65 0.10
CA LYS A 91 -7.87 -33.34 1.46
C LYS A 91 -7.02 -32.18 2.01
N ASN A 92 -7.24 -30.97 1.56
CA ASN A 92 -6.99 -29.75 2.30
C ASN A 92 -8.11 -28.78 1.97
N ASN A 93 -9.12 -28.81 2.83
CA ASN A 93 -10.31 -27.98 2.75
C ASN A 93 -9.96 -26.56 3.25
N ASP A 94 -8.99 -25.92 2.62
CA ASP A 94 -8.69 -24.53 2.82
C ASP A 94 -9.57 -23.73 1.84
N ASN A 95 -10.51 -22.95 2.36
CA ASN A 95 -11.58 -22.26 1.62
C ASN A 95 -11.06 -21.17 0.65
N GLY A 96 -9.83 -21.27 0.19
CA GLY A 96 -9.26 -20.31 -0.78
C GLY A 96 -9.03 -18.90 -0.21
N ILE A 97 -8.99 -18.74 1.10
CA ILE A 97 -8.80 -17.47 1.80
C ILE A 97 -7.40 -17.45 2.44
N GLY A 98 -6.66 -16.37 2.24
CA GLY A 98 -5.39 -16.21 2.94
C GLY A 98 -5.58 -16.03 4.45
N HIS A 99 -4.65 -16.55 5.23
CA HIS A 99 -4.68 -16.52 6.69
C HIS A 99 -4.25 -15.16 7.28
N PHE A 100 -3.53 -14.35 6.50
CA PHE A 100 -3.15 -13.01 6.96
C PHE A 100 -4.17 -11.97 6.49
N SER A 101 -4.53 -11.05 7.39
CA SER A 101 -5.42 -9.94 7.08
C SER A 101 -4.60 -8.66 6.94
N PHE A 102 -4.71 -8.04 5.77
CA PHE A 102 -4.02 -6.79 5.43
C PHE A 102 -4.99 -5.63 5.54
N PHE A 103 -4.68 -4.65 6.37
CA PHE A 103 -5.52 -3.47 6.53
C PHE A 103 -5.06 -2.36 5.58
N GLN A 104 -5.96 -1.41 5.31
CA GLN A 104 -5.67 -0.23 4.53
C GLN A 104 -4.49 0.55 5.14
N ALA A 105 -3.58 1.04 4.28
CA ALA A 105 -2.54 1.94 4.73
C ALA A 105 -3.07 3.38 4.73
N ASN A 106 -3.13 3.98 5.90
CA ASN A 106 -3.61 5.34 6.12
C ASN A 106 -2.44 6.31 6.21
N LEU A 107 -2.62 7.51 5.65
CA LEU A 107 -1.60 8.56 5.70
C LEU A 107 -1.32 8.93 7.16
N TRP A 108 -0.04 8.89 7.56
CA TRP A 108 0.43 9.25 8.89
C TRP A 108 1.20 10.56 8.92
N ALA A 109 2.06 10.81 7.92
CA ALA A 109 2.81 12.05 7.79
C ALA A 109 3.00 12.41 6.32
N PHE A 110 3.10 13.71 6.06
CA PHE A 110 3.18 14.28 4.72
C PHE A 110 4.30 15.33 4.64
N PRO A 111 5.11 15.39 3.56
CA PRO A 111 6.14 16.39 3.39
C PRO A 111 5.52 17.74 3.02
N ILE A 112 5.79 18.76 3.81
CA ILE A 112 5.40 20.15 3.56
C ILE A 112 6.66 20.95 3.26
N ARG A 113 6.62 21.81 2.25
CA ARG A 113 7.72 22.70 1.91
C ARG A 113 8.08 23.58 3.11
N SER A 114 9.38 23.73 3.36
CA SER A 114 9.88 24.52 4.48
C SER A 114 11.22 25.15 4.14
N ASP A 115 11.30 26.48 4.20
CA ASP A 115 12.55 27.23 4.03
C ASP A 115 13.45 27.16 5.28
N LYS A 116 12.94 26.65 6.39
CA LYS A 116 13.66 26.52 7.66
C LYS A 116 14.52 25.26 7.74
N GLU A 117 14.25 24.29 6.89
CA GLU A 117 14.92 23.01 6.87
C GLU A 117 15.89 22.93 5.70
N ALA A 118 17.15 22.54 5.95
CA ALA A 118 18.18 22.41 4.91
C ALA A 118 17.76 21.45 3.76
N ARG A 119 16.87 20.50 4.03
CA ARG A 119 16.30 19.58 3.04
C ARG A 119 15.14 20.16 2.23
N GLY A 120 14.71 21.39 2.51
CA GLY A 120 13.64 22.10 1.80
C GLY A 120 12.21 21.67 2.15
N TYR A 121 12.03 20.73 3.08
CA TYR A 121 10.72 20.27 3.57
C TYR A 121 10.80 19.81 5.02
N THR A 122 9.65 19.78 5.67
CA THR A 122 9.43 19.12 6.97
C THR A 122 8.38 18.02 6.82
N LEU A 123 8.51 16.93 7.56
CA LEU A 123 7.43 15.95 7.67
C LEU A 123 6.42 16.44 8.71
N ALA A 124 5.19 16.63 8.29
CA ALA A 124 4.11 17.08 9.14
C ALA A 124 3.13 15.95 9.43
N THR A 125 2.71 15.85 10.67
CA THR A 125 1.60 15.01 11.12
C THR A 125 0.75 15.78 12.10
N ASN A 126 -0.49 15.39 12.29
CA ASN A 126 -1.40 16.00 13.25
C ASN A 126 -2.40 14.98 13.81
N ALA A 127 -3.22 15.40 14.77
CA ALA A 127 -4.21 14.55 15.42
C ALA A 127 -5.19 13.92 14.40
N ASN A 128 -5.66 14.68 13.40
CA ASN A 128 -6.60 14.20 12.39
C ASN A 128 -6.03 13.08 11.52
N LEU A 129 -4.74 13.20 11.12
CA LEU A 129 -4.07 12.13 10.37
C LEU A 129 -3.88 10.87 11.22
N GLN A 130 -3.73 11.02 12.54
CA GLN A 130 -3.46 9.93 13.45
C GLN A 130 -4.72 9.28 14.02
N GLU A 131 -5.87 9.94 14.00
CA GLU A 131 -7.09 9.48 14.67
C GLU A 131 -7.54 8.10 14.19
N THR A 132 -7.70 7.91 12.89
CA THR A 132 -8.10 6.61 12.31
C THR A 132 -7.08 5.51 12.61
N ILE A 133 -5.78 5.85 12.52
CA ILE A 133 -4.69 4.91 12.78
C ILE A 133 -4.70 4.50 14.27
N THR A 134 -4.84 5.47 15.17
CA THR A 134 -4.86 5.25 16.62
C THR A 134 -6.07 4.42 17.04
N SER A 135 -7.25 4.74 16.50
CA SER A 135 -8.47 4.00 16.78
C SER A 135 -8.36 2.55 16.36
N LEU A 136 -7.81 2.30 15.17
CA LEU A 136 -7.60 0.94 14.67
C LEU A 136 -6.51 0.20 15.46
N ALA A 137 -5.41 0.86 15.81
CA ALA A 137 -4.34 0.29 16.64
C ALA A 137 -4.87 -0.17 18.02
N ASN A 138 -5.72 0.66 18.65
CA ASN A 138 -6.37 0.33 19.91
C ASN A 138 -7.32 -0.87 19.78
N ALA A 139 -8.14 -0.90 18.72
CA ALA A 139 -9.04 -2.03 18.46
C ALA A 139 -8.29 -3.34 18.22
N LEU A 140 -7.16 -3.28 17.53
CA LEU A 140 -6.29 -4.42 17.22
C LEU A 140 -5.30 -4.76 18.37
N LYS A 141 -5.31 -3.97 19.46
CA LYS A 141 -4.43 -4.14 20.64
C LYS A 141 -2.94 -4.14 20.29
N VAL A 142 -2.54 -3.32 19.33
CA VAL A 142 -1.14 -3.11 18.94
C VAL A 142 -0.70 -1.70 19.31
N LYS A 143 0.57 -1.57 19.77
CA LYS A 143 1.16 -0.28 20.14
C LYS A 143 2.27 0.06 19.14
N PRO A 144 2.01 0.95 18.15
CA PRO A 144 3.04 1.37 17.22
C PRO A 144 4.09 2.28 17.90
N ASP A 145 5.36 2.10 17.54
CA ASP A 145 6.46 2.99 17.90
C ASP A 145 6.80 3.91 16.71
N TYR A 146 6.16 5.05 16.66
CA TYR A 146 6.34 5.99 15.58
C TYR A 146 7.71 6.68 15.64
N PRO A 147 8.39 6.91 14.48
CA PRO A 147 9.63 7.63 14.46
C PRO A 147 9.42 9.09 14.92
N LYS A 148 10.24 9.51 15.88
CA LYS A 148 10.18 10.88 16.44
C LYS A 148 11.04 11.87 15.66
N ALA A 149 12.10 11.41 15.00
CA ALA A 149 13.03 12.25 14.30
C ALA A 149 12.49 12.75 12.95
N GLY A 150 12.51 14.04 12.74
CA GLY A 150 12.18 14.69 11.47
C GLY A 150 10.68 14.86 11.21
N VAL A 151 9.83 14.59 12.20
CA VAL A 151 8.40 14.84 12.12
C VAL A 151 8.05 16.02 13.01
N SER A 152 7.44 17.05 12.45
CA SER A 152 6.96 18.21 13.21
C SER A 152 5.48 18.00 13.58
N PRO A 153 5.16 17.88 14.87
CA PRO A 153 3.77 17.83 15.34
C PRO A 153 3.08 19.22 15.32
N GLU A 154 3.86 20.29 15.17
CA GLU A 154 3.39 21.68 15.26
C GLU A 154 2.97 22.30 13.93
N ALA A 155 3.01 21.55 12.83
CA ALA A 155 2.47 22.04 11.58
C ALA A 155 0.99 22.39 11.78
N LYS A 156 0.61 23.65 11.48
CA LYS A 156 -0.75 24.10 11.67
C LYS A 156 -1.72 23.15 11.01
N GLU A 157 -2.64 22.58 11.77
CA GLU A 157 -3.54 21.48 11.32
C GLU A 157 -4.23 21.78 9.99
N LYS A 158 -4.63 23.03 9.77
CA LYS A 158 -5.27 23.45 8.53
C LYS A 158 -4.35 23.38 7.31
N GLU A 159 -3.09 23.82 7.46
CA GLU A 159 -2.12 23.82 6.35
C GLU A 159 -1.82 22.38 5.87
N VAL A 160 -1.64 21.44 6.79
CA VAL A 160 -1.40 20.03 6.45
C VAL A 160 -2.58 19.44 5.69
N VAL A 161 -3.80 19.67 6.17
CA VAL A 161 -5.02 19.10 5.55
C VAL A 161 -5.28 19.72 4.18
N GLU A 162 -5.05 21.01 4.00
CA GLU A 162 -5.21 21.68 2.71
C GLU A 162 -4.20 21.17 1.67
N GLU A 163 -2.93 21.05 2.03
CA GLU A 163 -1.90 20.52 1.12
C GLU A 163 -2.14 19.06 0.74
N VAL A 164 -2.58 18.23 1.70
CA VAL A 164 -2.89 16.82 1.46
C VAL A 164 -4.12 16.65 0.55
N LYS A 165 -5.07 17.57 0.59
CA LYS A 165 -6.22 17.56 -0.31
C LYS A 165 -5.85 17.93 -1.74
N GLN A 166 -4.84 18.81 -1.92
CA GLN A 166 -4.37 19.29 -3.21
C GLN A 166 -3.03 18.62 -3.57
N LEU A 167 -3.06 17.33 -3.83
CA LEU A 167 -1.86 16.60 -4.25
C LEU A 167 -1.30 17.14 -5.58
N PRO A 168 0.03 17.05 -5.80
CA PRO A 168 0.64 17.42 -7.06
C PRO A 168 0.06 16.63 -8.23
N VAL A 169 -0.19 17.34 -9.34
CA VAL A 169 -0.62 16.77 -10.60
C VAL A 169 0.50 16.88 -11.61
N ILE A 170 0.87 15.78 -12.24
CA ILE A 170 1.93 15.70 -13.23
C ILE A 170 1.33 15.45 -14.61
N ALA A 171 1.66 16.31 -15.56
CA ALA A 171 1.34 16.10 -16.96
C ALA A 171 2.27 15.02 -17.56
N ARG A 172 1.69 14.05 -18.23
CA ARG A 172 2.40 12.96 -18.90
C ARG A 172 2.01 12.90 -20.37
N ASN A 173 2.98 12.62 -21.19
CA ASN A 173 2.80 12.60 -22.63
C ASN A 173 3.37 11.32 -23.24
N CYS A 174 2.62 10.72 -24.15
CA CYS A 174 3.11 9.67 -25.04
C CYS A 174 3.55 10.31 -26.35
N LEU A 175 4.81 10.11 -26.72
CA LEU A 175 5.37 10.60 -27.97
C LEU A 175 5.43 9.46 -28.97
N GLU A 176 5.09 9.77 -30.23
CA GLU A 176 5.31 8.91 -31.38
C GLU A 176 6.04 9.73 -32.45
N ASN A 177 7.22 9.29 -32.88
CA ASN A 177 8.09 10.00 -33.82
C ASN A 177 8.40 11.47 -33.42
N GLY A 178 8.44 11.78 -32.11
CA GLY A 178 8.67 13.12 -31.61
C GLY A 178 7.42 14.00 -31.49
N GLU A 179 6.27 13.53 -31.95
CA GLU A 179 5.00 14.22 -31.82
C GLU A 179 4.17 13.70 -30.64
N SER A 180 3.46 14.61 -29.97
CA SER A 180 2.54 14.28 -28.89
C SER A 180 1.33 13.51 -29.43
N LYS A 181 1.13 12.27 -28.97
CA LYS A 181 -0.02 11.45 -29.33
C LYS A 181 -1.09 11.45 -28.25
N ASN A 182 -0.69 11.46 -27.00
CA ASN A 182 -1.61 11.43 -25.86
C ASN A 182 -1.02 12.20 -24.69
N LEU A 183 -1.79 13.12 -24.13
CA LEU A 183 -1.46 13.88 -22.93
C LEU A 183 -2.49 13.54 -21.87
N TRP A 184 -2.02 13.21 -20.67
CA TRP A 184 -2.90 12.99 -19.52
C TRP A 184 -2.30 13.57 -18.25
N TYR A 185 -3.16 13.83 -17.28
CA TYR A 185 -2.82 14.38 -15.99
C TYR A 185 -2.98 13.33 -14.88
N GLU A 186 -1.94 13.16 -14.10
CA GLU A 186 -1.85 12.12 -13.08
C GLU A 186 -1.55 12.74 -11.72
N GLU A 187 -2.43 12.51 -10.74
CA GLU A 187 -2.22 12.90 -9.35
C GLU A 187 -1.18 11.99 -8.71
N VAL A 188 -0.29 12.53 -7.88
CA VAL A 188 0.76 11.75 -7.22
C VAL A 188 0.86 12.10 -5.74
N VAL A 189 1.13 11.10 -4.92
CA VAL A 189 1.58 11.28 -3.54
C VAL A 189 3.09 11.52 -3.59
N PRO A 190 3.60 12.64 -3.05
CA PRO A 190 5.02 12.96 -3.10
C PRO A 190 5.88 11.95 -2.32
N SER A 191 7.15 11.85 -2.75
CA SER A 191 8.17 11.13 -1.97
C SER A 191 8.22 11.66 -0.54
N GLU A 192 8.72 10.85 0.40
CA GLU A 192 8.77 11.12 1.85
C GLU A 192 7.41 11.01 2.58
N SER A 193 6.29 10.95 1.87
CA SER A 193 4.99 10.64 2.51
C SER A 193 5.05 9.31 3.24
N CYS A 194 4.45 9.27 4.43
CA CYS A 194 4.45 8.10 5.29
C CYS A 194 3.03 7.58 5.53
N PHE A 195 2.85 6.28 5.40
CA PHE A 195 1.58 5.60 5.69
C PHE A 195 1.78 4.54 6.78
N VAL A 196 0.74 4.26 7.53
CA VAL A 196 0.71 3.17 8.51
C VAL A 196 -0.34 2.15 8.13
N PHE A 197 0.02 0.87 8.18
CA PHE A 197 -0.89 -0.24 7.99
C PHE A 197 -0.66 -1.33 9.03
N PHE A 198 -1.61 -2.26 9.11
CA PHE A 198 -1.55 -3.37 10.04
C PHE A 198 -1.68 -4.69 9.29
N VAL A 199 -1.07 -5.72 9.86
CA VAL A 199 -1.20 -7.11 9.39
C VAL A 199 -1.56 -7.97 10.59
N SER A 200 -2.71 -8.64 10.54
CA SER A 200 -3.07 -9.65 11.52
C SER A 200 -2.74 -11.03 10.98
N TYR A 201 -2.22 -11.91 11.83
CA TYR A 201 -1.72 -13.23 11.47
C TYR A 201 -2.00 -14.26 12.57
N ASP A 202 -1.95 -15.53 12.23
CA ASP A 202 -2.19 -16.66 13.12
C ASP A 202 -0.98 -17.60 13.26
N ASP A 203 0.00 -17.52 12.37
CA ASP A 203 1.22 -18.32 12.36
C ASP A 203 2.46 -17.43 12.52
N GLU A 204 3.18 -17.60 13.63
CA GLU A 204 4.37 -16.80 13.99
C GLU A 204 5.58 -17.08 13.09
N GLU A 205 5.78 -18.32 12.67
CA GLU A 205 6.94 -18.69 11.86
C GLU A 205 6.81 -18.11 10.46
N LYS A 206 5.63 -18.25 9.86
CA LYS A 206 5.35 -17.67 8.54
C LYS A 206 5.34 -16.15 8.60
N PHE A 207 4.82 -15.58 9.70
CA PHE A 207 4.87 -14.14 9.92
C PHE A 207 6.31 -13.63 9.99
N LYS A 208 7.20 -14.28 10.71
CA LYS A 208 8.61 -13.88 10.82
C LYS A 208 9.29 -13.86 9.44
N LEU A 209 9.08 -14.89 8.63
CA LEU A 209 9.60 -14.95 7.27
C LEU A 209 9.06 -13.82 6.38
N PHE A 210 7.76 -13.55 6.48
CA PHE A 210 7.11 -12.44 5.78
C PHE A 210 7.65 -11.09 6.24
N ASP A 211 7.74 -10.86 7.55
CA ASP A 211 8.21 -9.62 8.16
C ASP A 211 9.66 -9.29 7.74
N GLU A 212 10.56 -10.25 7.85
CA GLU A 212 11.94 -10.10 7.39
C GLU A 212 12.02 -9.81 5.88
N LYS A 213 11.17 -10.48 5.08
CA LYS A 213 11.17 -10.33 3.64
C LYS A 213 10.76 -8.93 3.20
N ILE A 214 9.64 -8.39 3.71
CA ILE A 214 9.13 -7.08 3.27
C ILE A 214 9.97 -5.90 3.75
N GLN A 215 10.80 -6.10 4.77
CA GLN A 215 11.74 -5.08 5.27
C GLN A 215 13.11 -5.14 4.60
N SER A 216 13.41 -6.20 3.83
CA SER A 216 14.77 -6.45 3.31
C SER A 216 15.22 -5.46 2.24
N LYS A 217 14.29 -4.91 1.47
CA LYS A 217 14.54 -3.95 0.39
C LYS A 217 13.27 -3.19 0.01
N PRO A 218 13.37 -2.10 -0.77
CA PRO A 218 12.20 -1.33 -1.20
C PRO A 218 11.18 -2.19 -1.93
N VAL A 219 9.91 -2.00 -1.59
CA VAL A 219 8.75 -2.63 -2.23
C VAL A 219 8.15 -1.64 -3.21
N GLN A 220 7.87 -2.05 -4.44
CA GLN A 220 7.16 -1.23 -5.41
C GLN A 220 5.65 -1.40 -5.19
N ILE A 221 4.95 -0.29 -4.95
CA ILE A 221 3.51 -0.23 -4.72
C ILE A 221 2.87 0.70 -5.77
N GLY A 222 1.75 0.31 -6.33
CA GLY A 222 1.00 1.10 -7.31
C GLY A 222 1.51 0.98 -8.73
N ALA A 223 1.20 1.98 -9.55
CA ALA A 223 1.52 2.02 -10.97
C ALA A 223 2.91 2.63 -11.25
N ASN A 224 3.31 2.62 -12.53
CA ASN A 224 4.47 3.34 -13.03
C ASN A 224 5.84 2.89 -12.47
N GLY A 225 5.94 1.66 -11.98
CA GLY A 225 7.19 1.11 -11.41
C GLY A 225 8.36 1.13 -12.40
N SER A 226 8.12 0.92 -13.70
CA SER A 226 9.16 0.93 -14.73
C SER A 226 9.83 2.30 -14.95
N ILE A 227 9.19 3.37 -14.50
CA ILE A 227 9.73 4.75 -14.53
C ILE A 227 10.06 5.27 -13.13
N GLY A 228 10.21 4.37 -12.16
CA GLY A 228 10.70 4.69 -10.82
C GLY A 228 9.67 5.15 -9.81
N TYR A 229 8.37 5.00 -10.07
CA TYR A 229 7.32 5.36 -9.13
C TYR A 229 7.04 4.24 -8.12
N GLY A 230 6.60 4.63 -6.93
CA GLY A 230 6.04 3.74 -5.92
C GLY A 230 7.06 2.90 -5.17
N PHE A 231 8.36 3.20 -5.23
CA PHE A 231 9.34 2.52 -4.40
C PHE A 231 9.22 3.01 -2.96
N CYS A 232 8.95 2.09 -2.05
CA CYS A 232 8.67 2.37 -0.65
C CYS A 232 9.56 1.52 0.25
N SER A 233 10.07 2.09 1.33
CA SER A 233 10.63 1.31 2.44
C SER A 233 9.51 0.94 3.41
N ILE A 234 9.54 -0.29 3.91
CA ILE A 234 8.59 -0.78 4.91
C ILE A 234 9.36 -1.14 6.17
N LYS A 235 8.85 -0.72 7.31
CA LYS A 235 9.46 -1.00 8.61
C LYS A 235 8.39 -1.46 9.60
N ASN A 236 8.64 -2.56 10.30
CA ASN A 236 7.83 -2.96 11.44
C ASN A 236 8.05 -1.97 12.59
N ILE A 237 6.97 -1.41 13.09
CA ILE A 237 6.95 -0.42 14.18
C ILE A 237 6.15 -0.92 15.39
N SER A 238 5.89 -2.23 15.47
CA SER A 238 5.21 -2.80 16.65
C SER A 238 6.11 -2.75 17.87
N LYS A 239 5.59 -2.28 18.99
CA LYS A 239 6.19 -2.59 20.30
C LYS A 239 5.64 -3.93 20.73
N TYR A 240 6.53 -4.90 20.86
CA TYR A 240 6.21 -6.14 21.55
C TYR A 240 6.49 -5.88 23.03
N ASP A 241 5.47 -6.03 23.89
CA ASP A 241 5.70 -6.04 25.33
C ASP A 241 6.62 -7.25 25.60
N GLU A 242 7.82 -7.02 26.10
CA GLU A 242 8.71 -8.08 26.58
C GLU A 242 7.94 -8.84 27.67
N GLN A 243 7.65 -10.11 27.40
CA GLN A 243 7.03 -11.03 28.36
C GLN A 243 8.07 -11.54 29.33
#